data_4dbae3b5d4fbaef2fc47db5547fe3bc2
#
_entry.id   4dbae3b5d4fbaef2fc47db5547fe3bc2
#
_cell.length_a   1.000
_cell.length_b   1.000
_cell.length_c   1.000
_cell.angle_alpha   90.00
_cell.angle_beta   90.00
_cell.angle_gamma   90.00
#
_symmetry.space_group_name_H-M   'P 1'
#
loop_
_entity.id
_entity.type
_entity.pdbx_description
1 polymer ?
#
loop_
_entity_poly.entity_id
_entity_poly.type
_entity_poly.pdbx_seq_one_letter_code
_entity_poly.pdbx_strand_id
1 'polypeptide(L)'
;MSGKPVAVVTGGAGFIGSHRVDALLAAGFAVRVIDNLQGGHRCNLDHVKGSPDVACYWQDVRALEADSPIFTGARYVFHFAGIGDIVPSIEQPTQYMETNVQGTVRALECARQAGVEKFVYAASSSCYGLASVPTGEDHPIDPQYPYALSKYLGEQAVFHWHRVYGLSVNSVCIFNAYGPRVRTTGVYGAVFGVFFRQKLAGVPYTVVGDGTQRRDFIYVTDVAQAFLAAARTPISGERFNVGAGNPQSINRLVELLEGDVVHVPKRPGEPDCTFADITKIVSRLGWKPAVSFEDGVRRMLVDIERWRDAPLWDPDRIAEATKSWFRYLGRQSA
;
A
#
# COMPACT_ATOMS: atom_id res chain seq x y z
N MET A 1 7.54 -26.77 -13.27
CA MET A 1 7.49 -26.13 -11.96
C MET A 1 7.38 -27.23 -10.93
N SER A 2 8.15 -27.15 -9.85
CA SER A 2 8.07 -28.06 -8.70
C SER A 2 6.61 -28.13 -8.25
N GLY A 3 6.10 -29.27 -7.75
CA GLY A 3 4.70 -29.46 -7.32
C GLY A 3 4.21 -28.51 -6.20
N LYS A 4 4.79 -27.30 -6.11
CA LYS A 4 4.43 -26.23 -5.17
C LYS A 4 3.14 -25.54 -5.63
N PRO A 5 2.27 -25.12 -4.69
CA PRO A 5 1.13 -24.28 -5.03
C PRO A 5 1.60 -22.96 -5.64
N VAL A 6 0.85 -22.46 -6.62
CA VAL A 6 1.19 -21.21 -7.34
C VAL A 6 0.39 -20.05 -6.79
N ALA A 7 1.04 -18.90 -6.61
CA ALA A 7 0.37 -17.63 -6.33
C ALA A 7 0.74 -16.59 -7.38
N VAL A 8 -0.25 -15.78 -7.78
CA VAL A 8 -0.03 -14.59 -8.63
C VAL A 8 0.02 -13.35 -7.76
N VAL A 9 1.02 -12.49 -7.98
CA VAL A 9 1.18 -11.21 -7.29
C VAL A 9 1.24 -10.10 -8.35
N THR A 10 0.16 -9.35 -8.51
CA THR A 10 0.18 -8.15 -9.36
C THR A 10 0.75 -6.98 -8.57
N GLY A 11 1.55 -6.12 -9.21
CA GLY A 11 2.33 -5.10 -8.52
C GLY A 11 3.45 -5.69 -7.65
N GLY A 12 3.95 -6.88 -8.02
CA GLY A 12 4.89 -7.64 -7.20
C GLY A 12 6.32 -7.11 -7.19
N ALA A 13 6.69 -6.18 -8.07
CA ALA A 13 7.96 -5.44 -7.99
C ALA A 13 7.81 -4.11 -7.21
N GLY A 14 6.61 -3.80 -6.73
CA GLY A 14 6.32 -2.64 -5.89
C GLY A 14 6.74 -2.85 -4.43
N PHE A 15 6.51 -1.82 -3.61
CA PHE A 15 6.84 -1.80 -2.18
C PHE A 15 6.24 -3.01 -1.44
N ILE A 16 4.92 -3.07 -1.27
CA ILE A 16 4.25 -4.13 -0.49
C ILE A 16 4.30 -5.46 -1.25
N GLY A 17 4.10 -5.42 -2.58
CA GLY A 17 4.08 -6.62 -3.42
C GLY A 17 5.36 -7.43 -3.36
N SER A 18 6.54 -6.79 -3.33
CA SER A 18 7.83 -7.50 -3.25
C SER A 18 8.04 -8.22 -1.91
N HIS A 19 7.57 -7.64 -0.80
CA HIS A 19 7.55 -8.33 0.49
C HIS A 19 6.53 -9.46 0.53
N ARG A 20 5.42 -9.33 -0.26
CA ARG A 20 4.47 -10.43 -0.41
C ARG A 20 5.11 -11.60 -1.18
N VAL A 21 5.90 -11.33 -2.21
CA VAL A 21 6.68 -12.36 -2.94
C VAL A 21 7.56 -13.12 -1.96
N ASP A 22 8.34 -12.41 -1.12
CA ASP A 22 9.21 -13.05 -0.12
C ASP A 22 8.44 -13.96 0.84
N ALA A 23 7.33 -13.44 1.38
CA ALA A 23 6.51 -14.19 2.33
C ALA A 23 5.86 -15.44 1.69
N LEU A 24 5.53 -15.39 0.39
CA LEU A 24 5.02 -16.55 -0.36
C LEU A 24 6.09 -17.60 -0.58
N LEU A 25 7.29 -17.19 -0.98
CA LEU A 25 8.42 -18.10 -1.17
C LEU A 25 8.79 -18.82 0.14
N ALA A 26 8.84 -18.05 1.25
CA ALA A 26 9.06 -18.60 2.59
C ALA A 26 7.95 -19.58 3.02
N ALA A 27 6.72 -19.37 2.53
CA ALA A 27 5.58 -20.25 2.77
C ALA A 27 5.48 -21.45 1.79
N GLY A 28 6.49 -21.65 0.92
CA GLY A 28 6.58 -22.79 0.01
C GLY A 28 5.79 -22.66 -1.28
N PHE A 29 5.41 -21.44 -1.70
CA PHE A 29 4.74 -21.20 -2.98
C PHE A 29 5.73 -20.97 -4.11
N ALA A 30 5.31 -21.31 -5.34
CA ALA A 30 5.87 -20.70 -6.54
C ALA A 30 5.08 -19.42 -6.85
N VAL A 31 5.78 -18.36 -7.31
CA VAL A 31 5.19 -17.03 -7.45
C VAL A 31 5.31 -16.54 -8.89
N ARG A 32 4.20 -16.07 -9.45
CA ARG A 32 4.15 -15.35 -10.72
C ARG A 32 3.88 -13.87 -10.43
N VAL A 33 4.85 -13.04 -10.78
CA VAL A 33 4.79 -11.58 -10.60
C VAL A 33 4.30 -10.94 -11.89
N ILE A 34 3.34 -10.01 -11.79
CA ILE A 34 2.90 -9.13 -12.88
C ILE A 34 3.17 -7.69 -12.44
N ASP A 35 3.98 -6.94 -13.19
CA ASP A 35 4.31 -5.55 -12.88
C ASP A 35 4.70 -4.79 -14.16
N ASN A 36 4.23 -3.55 -14.34
CA ASN A 36 4.62 -2.70 -15.47
C ASN A 36 5.80 -1.76 -15.13
N LEU A 37 6.31 -1.85 -13.89
CA LEU A 37 7.40 -1.03 -13.36
C LEU A 37 7.10 0.48 -13.26
N GLN A 38 5.84 0.89 -13.34
CA GLN A 38 5.46 2.30 -13.17
C GLN A 38 5.71 2.81 -11.74
N GLY A 39 5.43 1.98 -10.74
CA GLY A 39 5.68 2.27 -9.32
C GLY A 39 6.61 1.27 -8.64
N GLY A 40 6.89 0.16 -9.30
CA GLY A 40 7.80 -0.88 -8.86
C GLY A 40 9.20 -0.76 -9.50
N HIS A 41 10.16 -1.48 -8.93
CA HIS A 41 11.52 -1.55 -9.44
C HIS A 41 12.00 -3.00 -9.50
N ARG A 42 12.66 -3.40 -10.58
CA ARG A 42 13.21 -4.76 -10.72
C ARG A 42 14.13 -5.13 -9.58
N CYS A 43 14.93 -4.19 -9.08
CA CYS A 43 15.86 -4.41 -7.97
C CYS A 43 15.17 -4.87 -6.67
N ASN A 44 13.87 -4.61 -6.49
CA ASN A 44 13.12 -5.14 -5.35
C ASN A 44 13.00 -6.68 -5.35
N LEU A 45 13.29 -7.31 -6.49
CA LEU A 45 13.25 -8.76 -6.70
C LEU A 45 14.62 -9.36 -7.07
N ASP A 46 15.72 -8.59 -7.04
CA ASP A 46 17.05 -9.07 -7.45
C ASP A 46 17.53 -10.26 -6.60
N HIS A 47 17.18 -10.28 -5.32
CA HIS A 47 17.54 -11.35 -4.39
C HIS A 47 16.86 -12.71 -4.70
N VAL A 48 15.80 -12.71 -5.52
CA VAL A 48 15.09 -13.91 -5.99
C VAL A 48 15.25 -14.15 -7.50
N LYS A 49 16.09 -13.34 -8.16
CA LYS A 49 16.38 -13.47 -9.59
C LYS A 49 17.02 -14.82 -9.89
N GLY A 50 16.47 -15.52 -10.88
CA GLY A 50 16.95 -16.87 -11.25
C GLY A 50 16.40 -17.99 -10.37
N SER A 51 15.60 -17.71 -9.37
CA SER A 51 14.89 -18.75 -8.63
C SER A 51 13.91 -19.50 -9.56
N PRO A 52 13.91 -20.85 -9.56
CA PRO A 52 12.95 -21.64 -10.34
C PRO A 52 11.49 -21.46 -9.87
N ASP A 53 11.32 -20.92 -8.67
CA ASP A 53 10.02 -20.68 -8.05
C ASP A 53 9.45 -19.28 -8.33
N VAL A 54 10.17 -18.41 -9.10
CA VAL A 54 9.73 -17.06 -9.44
C VAL A 54 9.71 -16.84 -10.94
N ALA A 55 8.57 -16.44 -11.48
CA ALA A 55 8.44 -15.98 -12.86
C ALA A 55 7.90 -14.55 -12.88
N CYS A 56 8.59 -13.65 -13.58
CA CYS A 56 8.19 -12.24 -13.69
C CYS A 56 7.68 -11.92 -15.10
N TYR A 57 6.50 -11.31 -15.16
CA TYR A 57 5.84 -10.84 -16.37
C TYR A 57 5.75 -9.31 -16.31
N TRP A 58 6.57 -8.65 -17.13
CA TRP A 58 6.68 -7.18 -17.16
C TRP A 58 5.62 -6.61 -18.08
N GLN A 59 4.38 -6.54 -17.58
CA GLN A 59 3.23 -6.04 -18.33
C GLN A 59 2.23 -5.30 -17.44
N ASP A 60 1.40 -4.49 -18.07
CA ASP A 60 0.35 -3.73 -17.40
C ASP A 60 -0.86 -4.62 -17.11
N VAL A 61 -1.41 -4.51 -15.91
CA VAL A 61 -2.62 -5.25 -15.53
C VAL A 61 -3.84 -4.87 -16.37
N ARG A 62 -3.85 -3.66 -16.95
CA ARG A 62 -4.91 -3.20 -17.87
C ARG A 62 -4.90 -3.95 -19.21
N ALA A 63 -3.75 -4.52 -19.59
CA ALA A 63 -3.61 -5.33 -20.80
C ALA A 63 -3.86 -6.83 -20.58
N LEU A 64 -4.27 -7.24 -19.38
CA LEU A 64 -4.62 -8.63 -19.12
C LEU A 64 -5.90 -9.04 -19.86
N GLU A 65 -5.84 -10.18 -20.51
CA GLU A 65 -7.01 -10.86 -21.08
C GLU A 65 -7.50 -11.93 -20.12
N ALA A 66 -8.80 -12.17 -20.11
CA ALA A 66 -9.46 -13.00 -19.09
C ALA A 66 -8.93 -14.45 -19.02
N ASP A 67 -8.45 -14.99 -20.14
CA ASP A 67 -7.87 -16.33 -20.27
C ASP A 67 -6.34 -16.36 -20.11
N SER A 68 -5.76 -15.30 -19.59
CA SER A 68 -4.30 -15.16 -19.43
C SER A 68 -3.67 -16.39 -18.77
N PRO A 69 -2.70 -17.06 -19.44
CA PRO A 69 -2.07 -18.27 -18.93
C PRO A 69 -1.25 -18.03 -17.64
N ILE A 70 -0.99 -16.78 -17.29
CA ILE A 70 -0.30 -16.43 -16.05
C ILE A 70 -1.10 -16.88 -14.82
N PHE A 71 -2.43 -16.93 -14.92
CA PHE A 71 -3.32 -17.34 -13.81
C PHE A 71 -3.62 -18.84 -13.78
N THR A 72 -3.31 -19.59 -14.84
CA THR A 72 -3.61 -21.03 -14.92
C THR A 72 -2.99 -21.81 -13.77
N GLY A 73 -3.85 -22.54 -13.01
CA GLY A 73 -3.44 -23.34 -11.85
C GLY A 73 -2.95 -22.50 -10.66
N ALA A 74 -3.18 -21.21 -10.66
CA ALA A 74 -2.91 -20.38 -9.50
C ALA A 74 -3.90 -20.71 -8.38
N ARG A 75 -3.38 -20.90 -7.18
CA ARG A 75 -4.16 -21.09 -5.97
C ARG A 75 -4.70 -19.76 -5.45
N TYR A 76 -3.81 -18.76 -5.35
CA TYR A 76 -4.13 -17.45 -4.81
C TYR A 76 -3.72 -16.33 -5.75
N VAL A 77 -4.48 -15.24 -5.74
CA VAL A 77 -4.12 -13.96 -6.37
C VAL A 77 -4.03 -12.89 -5.30
N PHE A 78 -2.90 -12.17 -5.26
CA PHE A 78 -2.68 -11.00 -4.42
C PHE A 78 -2.58 -9.77 -5.31
N HIS A 79 -3.53 -8.88 -5.22
CA HIS A 79 -3.66 -7.74 -6.14
C HIS A 79 -3.17 -6.45 -5.49
N PHE A 80 -1.91 -6.09 -5.76
CA PHE A 80 -1.28 -4.83 -5.33
C PHE A 80 -1.09 -3.85 -6.48
N ALA A 81 -1.26 -4.27 -7.74
CA ALA A 81 -1.12 -3.37 -8.87
C ALA A 81 -2.08 -2.19 -8.75
N GLY A 82 -1.52 -1.00 -8.74
CA GLY A 82 -2.22 0.25 -8.56
C GLY A 82 -1.26 1.40 -8.35
N ILE A 83 -1.75 2.62 -8.48
CA ILE A 83 -1.01 3.85 -8.20
C ILE A 83 -1.58 4.53 -6.96
N GLY A 84 -0.69 5.03 -6.09
CA GLY A 84 -1.02 5.37 -4.70
C GLY A 84 -0.76 6.82 -4.28
N ASP A 85 -0.24 7.68 -5.16
CA ASP A 85 0.14 9.04 -4.80
C ASP A 85 -1.09 9.98 -4.81
N ILE A 86 -1.27 10.79 -3.76
CA ILE A 86 -2.46 11.65 -3.60
C ILE A 86 -2.44 12.82 -4.59
N VAL A 87 -1.37 13.63 -4.60
CA VAL A 87 -1.30 14.84 -5.44
C VAL A 87 -1.43 14.51 -6.92
N PRO A 88 -0.67 13.55 -7.48
CA PRO A 88 -0.86 13.14 -8.88
C PRO A 88 -2.26 12.63 -9.18
N SER A 89 -2.99 12.08 -8.19
CA SER A 89 -4.36 11.65 -8.42
C SER A 89 -5.32 12.82 -8.68
N ILE A 90 -5.04 13.97 -8.09
CA ILE A 90 -5.81 15.21 -8.33
C ILE A 90 -5.50 15.76 -9.73
N GLU A 91 -4.26 15.61 -10.19
CA GLU A 91 -3.78 16.14 -11.48
C GLU A 91 -4.13 15.22 -12.65
N GLN A 92 -4.15 13.91 -12.43
CA GLN A 92 -4.35 12.88 -13.44
C GLN A 92 -5.41 11.84 -13.03
N PRO A 93 -6.64 12.25 -12.69
CA PRO A 93 -7.64 11.34 -12.09
C PRO A 93 -8.02 10.17 -12.98
N THR A 94 -8.05 10.37 -14.31
CA THR A 94 -8.39 9.31 -15.28
C THR A 94 -7.42 8.14 -15.18
N GLN A 95 -6.11 8.42 -15.08
CA GLN A 95 -5.09 7.38 -14.95
C GLN A 95 -5.31 6.51 -13.70
N TYR A 96 -5.75 7.12 -12.60
CA TYR A 96 -6.06 6.40 -11.36
C TYR A 96 -7.28 5.49 -11.52
N MET A 97 -8.33 5.96 -12.21
CA MET A 97 -9.51 5.14 -12.50
C MET A 97 -9.17 3.97 -13.43
N GLU A 98 -8.41 4.22 -14.49
CA GLU A 98 -7.98 3.17 -15.42
C GLU A 98 -7.12 2.10 -14.72
N THR A 99 -6.13 2.54 -13.92
CA THR A 99 -5.21 1.57 -13.29
C THR A 99 -5.88 0.86 -12.12
N ASN A 100 -6.48 1.61 -11.18
CA ASN A 100 -6.95 1.04 -9.91
C ASN A 100 -8.33 0.38 -10.04
N VAL A 101 -9.17 0.79 -11.00
CA VAL A 101 -10.50 0.21 -11.19
C VAL A 101 -10.49 -0.78 -12.36
N GLN A 102 -10.18 -0.33 -13.58
CA GLN A 102 -10.15 -1.23 -14.74
C GLN A 102 -9.11 -2.34 -14.60
N GLY A 103 -7.89 -2.00 -14.12
CA GLY A 103 -6.84 -2.99 -13.85
C GLY A 103 -7.29 -4.05 -12.84
N THR A 104 -8.03 -3.64 -11.79
CA THR A 104 -8.62 -4.57 -10.81
C THR A 104 -9.66 -5.48 -11.47
N VAL A 105 -10.55 -4.94 -12.31
CA VAL A 105 -11.56 -5.72 -13.03
C VAL A 105 -10.89 -6.75 -13.96
N ARG A 106 -9.84 -6.37 -14.68
CA ARG A 106 -9.08 -7.32 -15.51
C ARG A 106 -8.49 -8.47 -14.70
N ALA A 107 -7.84 -8.14 -13.56
CA ALA A 107 -7.27 -9.16 -12.67
C ALA A 107 -8.35 -10.09 -12.06
N LEU A 108 -9.53 -9.54 -11.72
CA LEU A 108 -10.67 -10.31 -11.23
C LEU A 108 -11.21 -11.30 -12.29
N GLU A 109 -11.32 -10.88 -13.56
CA GLU A 109 -11.74 -11.76 -14.64
C GLU A 109 -10.74 -12.90 -14.88
N CYS A 110 -9.43 -12.60 -14.89
CA CYS A 110 -8.41 -13.64 -14.97
C CYS A 110 -8.49 -14.64 -13.81
N ALA A 111 -8.67 -14.13 -12.58
CA ALA A 111 -8.80 -14.97 -11.39
C ALA A 111 -10.05 -15.86 -11.44
N ARG A 112 -11.18 -15.30 -11.90
CA ARG A 112 -12.45 -16.02 -12.07
C ARG A 112 -12.34 -17.14 -13.12
N GLN A 113 -11.78 -16.82 -14.29
CA GLN A 113 -11.61 -17.79 -15.38
C GLN A 113 -10.65 -18.92 -15.00
N ALA A 114 -9.59 -18.60 -14.25
CA ALA A 114 -8.63 -19.59 -13.77
C ALA A 114 -9.12 -20.42 -12.59
N GLY A 115 -10.27 -20.08 -12.00
CA GLY A 115 -10.85 -20.80 -10.87
C GLY A 115 -9.99 -20.75 -9.60
N VAL A 116 -9.37 -19.60 -9.31
CA VAL A 116 -8.50 -19.46 -8.12
C VAL A 116 -9.26 -19.66 -6.82
N GLU A 117 -8.61 -20.22 -5.80
CA GLU A 117 -9.24 -20.47 -4.49
C GLU A 117 -9.52 -19.16 -3.73
N LYS A 118 -8.68 -18.13 -3.88
CA LYS A 118 -8.87 -16.85 -3.19
C LYS A 118 -8.19 -15.70 -3.95
N PHE A 119 -8.91 -14.59 -4.05
CA PHE A 119 -8.39 -13.29 -4.49
C PHE A 119 -8.33 -12.34 -3.30
N VAL A 120 -7.15 -11.76 -3.01
CA VAL A 120 -6.96 -10.81 -1.92
C VAL A 120 -6.58 -9.44 -2.49
N TYR A 121 -7.40 -8.44 -2.19
CA TYR A 121 -7.26 -7.08 -2.69
C TYR A 121 -6.55 -6.18 -1.69
N ALA A 122 -5.62 -5.35 -2.18
CA ALA A 122 -5.00 -4.28 -1.40
C ALA A 122 -5.88 -3.03 -1.44
N ALA A 123 -6.73 -2.84 -0.44
CA ALA A 123 -7.48 -1.61 -0.22
C ALA A 123 -6.65 -0.58 0.55
N SER A 124 -7.23 0.59 0.81
CA SER A 124 -6.55 1.70 1.48
C SER A 124 -7.46 2.38 2.50
N SER A 125 -6.93 2.67 3.68
CA SER A 125 -7.61 3.45 4.72
C SER A 125 -7.96 4.88 4.28
N SER A 126 -7.34 5.39 3.22
CA SER A 126 -7.70 6.67 2.61
C SER A 126 -9.16 6.75 2.18
N CYS A 127 -9.81 5.60 1.97
CA CYS A 127 -11.22 5.53 1.61
C CYS A 127 -12.16 6.01 2.73
N TYR A 128 -11.72 5.94 3.98
CA TYR A 128 -12.51 6.41 5.14
C TYR A 128 -12.58 7.94 5.27
N GLY A 129 -11.68 8.67 4.59
CA GLY A 129 -11.64 10.14 4.67
C GLY A 129 -11.27 10.65 6.07
N LEU A 130 -12.02 11.63 6.57
CA LEU A 130 -11.85 12.20 7.91
C LEU A 130 -12.63 11.37 8.96
N ALA A 131 -12.17 10.17 9.19
CA ALA A 131 -12.86 9.19 10.01
C ALA A 131 -12.69 9.42 11.52
N SER A 132 -13.69 9.02 12.30
CA SER A 132 -13.53 8.83 13.75
C SER A 132 -12.55 7.69 14.04
N VAL A 133 -11.85 7.80 15.15
CA VAL A 133 -10.79 6.84 15.54
C VAL A 133 -11.08 6.21 16.92
N PRO A 134 -10.75 4.91 17.14
CA PRO A 134 -10.23 3.97 16.15
C PRO A 134 -11.27 3.67 15.05
N THR A 135 -10.81 3.52 13.79
CA THR A 135 -11.68 3.34 12.64
C THR A 135 -11.95 1.86 12.38
N GLY A 136 -13.21 1.42 12.52
CA GLY A 136 -13.65 0.06 12.22
C GLY A 136 -13.98 -0.14 10.73
N GLU A 137 -14.17 -1.40 10.31
CA GLU A 137 -14.48 -1.75 8.92
C GLU A 137 -15.89 -1.34 8.48
N ASP A 138 -16.78 -1.09 9.42
CA ASP A 138 -18.16 -0.61 9.23
C ASP A 138 -18.27 0.92 9.17
N HIS A 139 -17.17 1.65 9.40
CA HIS A 139 -17.15 3.10 9.30
C HIS A 139 -17.59 3.54 7.89
N PRO A 140 -18.41 4.60 7.76
CA PRO A 140 -18.78 5.18 6.47
C PRO A 140 -17.56 5.49 5.59
N ILE A 141 -17.73 5.32 4.29
CA ILE A 141 -16.69 5.59 3.27
C ILE A 141 -16.91 6.99 2.72
N ASP A 142 -15.88 7.84 2.83
CA ASP A 142 -15.91 9.24 2.39
C ASP A 142 -14.59 9.65 1.71
N PRO A 143 -14.34 9.18 0.47
CA PRO A 143 -13.08 9.43 -0.23
C PRO A 143 -12.90 10.90 -0.57
N GLN A 144 -11.88 11.56 -0.05
CA GLN A 144 -11.64 13.00 -0.21
C GLN A 144 -10.93 13.37 -1.53
N TYR A 145 -10.34 12.41 -2.24
CA TYR A 145 -9.55 12.63 -3.46
C TYR A 145 -9.59 11.41 -4.41
N PRO A 146 -9.24 11.62 -5.70
CA PRO A 146 -9.42 10.58 -6.74
C PRO A 146 -8.70 9.25 -6.44
N TYR A 147 -7.51 9.28 -5.82
CA TYR A 147 -6.85 8.03 -5.40
C TYR A 147 -7.74 7.24 -4.43
N ALA A 148 -8.22 7.87 -3.36
CA ALA A 148 -9.07 7.20 -2.38
C ALA A 148 -10.35 6.63 -3.04
N LEU A 149 -11.00 7.42 -3.90
CA LEU A 149 -12.16 6.97 -4.66
C LEU A 149 -11.84 5.78 -5.55
N SER A 150 -10.73 5.81 -6.30
CA SER A 150 -10.34 4.72 -7.19
C SER A 150 -10.07 3.41 -6.45
N LYS A 151 -9.46 3.48 -5.25
CA LYS A 151 -9.24 2.31 -4.38
C LYS A 151 -10.57 1.74 -3.86
N TYR A 152 -11.48 2.60 -3.46
CA TYR A 152 -12.82 2.19 -3.04
C TYR A 152 -13.62 1.54 -4.19
N LEU A 153 -13.63 2.13 -5.37
CA LEU A 153 -14.33 1.56 -6.53
C LEU A 153 -13.74 0.20 -6.96
N GLY A 154 -12.40 0.04 -6.90
CA GLY A 154 -11.74 -1.25 -7.09
C GLY A 154 -12.20 -2.29 -6.07
N GLU A 155 -12.31 -1.92 -4.81
CA GLU A 155 -12.83 -2.80 -3.75
C GLU A 155 -14.30 -3.16 -3.96
N GLN A 156 -15.13 -2.21 -4.41
CA GLN A 156 -16.53 -2.49 -4.75
C GLN A 156 -16.64 -3.50 -5.90
N ALA A 157 -15.76 -3.43 -6.90
CA ALA A 157 -15.67 -4.44 -7.94
C ALA A 157 -15.32 -5.82 -7.35
N VAL A 158 -14.35 -5.91 -6.43
CA VAL A 158 -13.96 -7.16 -5.77
C VAL A 158 -15.15 -7.81 -5.05
N PHE A 159 -15.89 -7.06 -4.24
CA PHE A 159 -17.07 -7.57 -3.55
C PHE A 159 -18.22 -7.87 -4.50
N HIS A 160 -18.34 -7.15 -5.63
CA HIS A 160 -19.33 -7.45 -6.65
C HIS A 160 -19.05 -8.80 -7.33
N TRP A 161 -17.79 -9.09 -7.69
CA TRP A 161 -17.39 -10.39 -8.25
C TRP A 161 -17.66 -11.55 -7.29
N HIS A 162 -17.47 -11.31 -5.99
CA HIS A 162 -17.86 -12.28 -4.97
C HIS A 162 -19.36 -12.59 -4.99
N ARG A 163 -20.20 -11.54 -4.97
CA ARG A 163 -21.66 -11.69 -4.91
C ARG A 163 -22.26 -12.30 -6.18
N VAL A 164 -21.74 -11.92 -7.35
CA VAL A 164 -22.34 -12.31 -8.65
C VAL A 164 -21.77 -13.63 -9.15
N TYR A 165 -20.46 -13.80 -9.04
CA TYR A 165 -19.78 -14.94 -9.65
C TYR A 165 -19.29 -15.98 -8.63
N GLY A 166 -19.47 -15.75 -7.33
CA GLY A 166 -19.02 -16.68 -6.30
C GLY A 166 -17.51 -16.73 -6.11
N LEU A 167 -16.74 -15.78 -6.71
CA LEU A 167 -15.29 -15.72 -6.52
C LEU A 167 -14.99 -15.49 -5.04
N SER A 168 -14.18 -16.35 -4.44
CA SER A 168 -13.78 -16.17 -3.05
C SER A 168 -12.78 -15.00 -2.94
N VAL A 169 -13.15 -13.95 -2.19
CA VAL A 169 -12.36 -12.71 -2.08
C VAL A 169 -12.25 -12.26 -0.64
N ASN A 170 -11.15 -11.56 -0.32
CA ASN A 170 -11.05 -10.71 0.87
C ASN A 170 -10.34 -9.41 0.51
N SER A 171 -10.65 -8.35 1.24
CA SER A 171 -10.00 -7.05 1.10
C SER A 171 -9.19 -6.74 2.36
N VAL A 172 -7.96 -6.28 2.17
CA VAL A 172 -7.06 -5.84 3.24
C VAL A 172 -6.91 -4.33 3.14
N CYS A 173 -7.55 -3.62 4.07
CA CYS A 173 -7.53 -2.16 4.14
C CYS A 173 -6.29 -1.70 4.91
N ILE A 174 -5.27 -1.27 4.16
CA ILE A 174 -3.95 -0.95 4.70
C ILE A 174 -3.96 0.49 5.22
N PHE A 175 -3.49 0.69 6.46
CA PHE A 175 -3.22 2.00 7.02
C PHE A 175 -1.82 2.49 6.59
N ASN A 176 -1.04 3.13 7.43
CA ASN A 176 0.21 3.78 7.02
C ASN A 176 1.38 2.78 6.94
N ALA A 177 1.43 1.98 5.87
CA ALA A 177 2.53 1.04 5.65
C ALA A 177 3.87 1.76 5.45
N TYR A 178 4.93 1.27 6.11
CA TYR A 178 6.30 1.74 5.95
C TYR A 178 7.29 0.57 5.96
N GLY A 179 8.48 0.77 5.43
CA GLY A 179 9.50 -0.28 5.37
C GLY A 179 10.45 -0.13 4.18
N PRO A 180 11.41 -1.04 4.03
CA PRO A 180 12.35 -1.05 2.90
C PRO A 180 11.63 -1.29 1.57
N ARG A 181 12.30 -0.98 0.45
CA ARG A 181 11.79 -1.08 -0.93
C ARG A 181 10.62 -0.13 -1.25
N VAL A 182 10.29 0.81 -0.36
CA VAL A 182 9.42 1.92 -0.74
C VAL A 182 10.11 2.75 -1.83
N ARG A 183 9.32 3.30 -2.76
CA ARG A 183 9.87 4.13 -3.83
C ARG A 183 10.58 5.35 -3.24
N THR A 184 11.84 5.55 -3.63
CA THR A 184 12.69 6.66 -3.16
C THR A 184 12.70 7.84 -4.11
N THR A 185 12.13 7.71 -5.32
CA THR A 185 12.10 8.73 -6.37
C THR A 185 10.68 9.17 -6.69
N GLY A 186 10.51 10.33 -7.30
CA GLY A 186 9.24 10.82 -7.82
C GLY A 186 8.63 11.95 -6.98
N VAL A 187 7.31 11.89 -6.79
CA VAL A 187 6.52 12.97 -6.18
C VAL A 187 6.71 13.06 -4.66
N TYR A 188 6.38 14.22 -4.10
CA TYR A 188 6.30 14.43 -2.66
C TYR A 188 5.29 13.45 -2.05
N GLY A 189 5.75 12.62 -1.14
CA GLY A 189 4.97 11.47 -0.66
C GLY A 189 5.19 11.15 0.82
N ALA A 190 5.49 9.89 1.11
CA ALA A 190 5.56 9.37 2.46
C ALA A 190 6.67 10.03 3.30
N VAL A 191 6.35 10.36 4.55
CA VAL A 191 7.21 11.08 5.49
C VAL A 191 8.60 10.45 5.67
N PHE A 192 8.70 9.13 5.66
CA PHE A 192 9.98 8.42 5.82
C PHE A 192 10.98 8.78 4.71
N GLY A 193 10.54 8.79 3.45
CA GLY A 193 11.43 9.12 2.33
C GLY A 193 11.92 10.56 2.40
N VAL A 194 11.05 11.49 2.77
CA VAL A 194 11.39 12.90 2.97
C VAL A 194 12.42 13.06 4.09
N PHE A 195 12.14 12.50 5.26
CA PHE A 195 13.00 12.67 6.44
C PHE A 195 14.35 11.95 6.29
N PHE A 196 14.39 10.76 5.71
CA PHE A 196 15.66 10.06 5.49
C PHE A 196 16.57 10.81 4.51
N ARG A 197 16.00 11.40 3.45
CA ARG A 197 16.79 12.23 2.53
C ARG A 197 17.30 13.51 3.21
N GLN A 198 16.48 14.13 4.05
CA GLN A 198 16.88 15.31 4.84
C GLN A 198 17.97 14.96 5.85
N LYS A 199 17.85 13.83 6.56
CA LYS A 199 18.89 13.32 7.48
C LYS A 199 20.23 13.11 6.75
N LEU A 200 20.22 12.46 5.60
CA LEU A 200 21.43 12.24 4.78
C LEU A 200 22.04 13.56 4.25
N ALA A 201 21.24 14.58 4.08
CA ALA A 201 21.70 15.92 3.66
C ALA A 201 22.15 16.80 4.81
N GLY A 202 21.92 16.39 6.07
CA GLY A 202 22.23 17.21 7.25
C GLY A 202 21.39 18.48 7.35
N VAL A 203 20.14 18.46 6.83
CA VAL A 203 19.21 19.60 6.88
C VAL A 203 18.03 19.30 7.82
N PRO A 204 17.34 20.34 8.35
CA PRO A 204 16.19 20.15 9.22
C PRO A 204 15.05 19.37 8.56
N TYR A 205 14.31 18.60 9.36
CA TYR A 205 13.10 17.89 8.92
C TYR A 205 11.94 18.86 8.66
N THR A 206 11.28 18.73 7.53
CA THR A 206 10.09 19.53 7.20
C THR A 206 8.84 18.90 7.81
N VAL A 207 8.41 19.41 8.96
CA VAL A 207 7.25 18.92 9.71
C VAL A 207 6.01 19.71 9.32
N VAL A 208 4.95 19.02 8.85
CA VAL A 208 3.65 19.63 8.52
C VAL A 208 2.93 19.99 9.82
N GLY A 209 2.41 21.22 9.93
CA GLY A 209 1.79 21.71 11.15
C GLY A 209 2.77 21.71 12.32
N ASP A 210 2.32 21.31 13.50
CA ASP A 210 3.10 21.22 14.74
C ASP A 210 3.72 19.82 15.01
N GLY A 211 3.47 18.86 14.12
CA GLY A 211 3.97 17.49 14.23
C GLY A 211 3.21 16.60 15.22
N THR A 212 2.13 17.09 15.83
CA THR A 212 1.29 16.30 16.75
C THR A 212 0.37 15.31 16.04
N GLN A 213 0.17 15.46 14.73
CA GLN A 213 -0.63 14.55 13.94
C GLN A 213 -0.10 13.11 14.03
N ARG A 214 -1.02 12.16 14.20
CA ARG A 214 -0.68 10.74 14.45
C ARG A 214 -1.03 9.86 13.25
N ARG A 215 -0.19 8.86 13.01
CA ARG A 215 -0.39 7.86 11.96
C ARG A 215 -0.22 6.45 12.53
N ASP A 216 -1.11 5.56 12.15
CA ASP A 216 -1.01 4.15 12.48
C ASP A 216 0.00 3.47 11.54
N PHE A 217 1.28 3.63 11.87
CA PHE A 217 2.38 3.10 11.09
C PHE A 217 2.51 1.59 11.26
N ILE A 218 2.30 0.85 10.18
CA ILE A 218 2.43 -0.61 10.13
C ILE A 218 3.65 -1.01 9.30
N TYR A 219 4.51 -1.88 9.85
CA TYR A 219 5.69 -2.34 9.13
C TYR A 219 5.33 -3.30 7.99
N VAL A 220 5.98 -3.16 6.85
CA VAL A 220 5.58 -3.82 5.60
C VAL A 220 5.57 -5.35 5.66
N THR A 221 6.43 -5.98 6.47
CA THR A 221 6.41 -7.44 6.64
C THR A 221 5.16 -7.91 7.36
N ASP A 222 4.63 -7.13 8.30
CA ASP A 222 3.38 -7.45 8.98
C ASP A 222 2.19 -7.31 8.02
N VAL A 223 2.20 -6.29 7.16
CA VAL A 223 1.22 -6.19 6.05
C VAL A 223 1.27 -7.43 5.17
N ALA A 224 2.46 -7.85 4.75
CA ALA A 224 2.62 -9.06 3.92
C ALA A 224 2.05 -10.32 4.61
N GLN A 225 2.19 -10.45 5.93
CA GLN A 225 1.62 -11.58 6.69
C GLN A 225 0.08 -11.47 6.81
N ALA A 226 -0.47 -10.25 6.96
CA ALA A 226 -1.93 -10.05 6.97
C ALA A 226 -2.58 -10.55 5.67
N PHE A 227 -1.97 -10.27 4.51
CA PHE A 227 -2.44 -10.81 3.23
C PHE A 227 -2.41 -12.33 3.17
N LEU A 228 -1.41 -12.97 3.77
CA LEU A 228 -1.35 -14.45 3.83
C LEU A 228 -2.47 -15.00 4.71
N ALA A 229 -2.71 -14.39 5.85
CA ALA A 229 -3.82 -14.77 6.73
C ALA A 229 -5.17 -14.61 6.02
N ALA A 230 -5.38 -13.49 5.30
CA ALA A 230 -6.59 -13.23 4.52
C ALA A 230 -6.80 -14.19 3.35
N ALA A 231 -5.71 -14.79 2.81
CA ALA A 231 -5.81 -15.81 1.76
C ALA A 231 -6.12 -17.22 2.30
N ARG A 232 -5.56 -17.56 3.47
CA ARG A 232 -5.66 -18.92 4.05
C ARG A 232 -6.95 -19.19 4.82
N THR A 233 -7.69 -18.13 5.17
CA THR A 233 -8.95 -18.28 5.91
C THR A 233 -10.08 -18.81 5.02
N PRO A 234 -11.01 -19.62 5.54
CA PRO A 234 -12.23 -19.96 4.85
C PRO A 234 -13.20 -18.76 4.71
N ILE A 235 -13.01 -17.71 5.50
CA ILE A 235 -13.81 -16.48 5.45
C ILE A 235 -13.65 -15.82 4.09
N SER A 236 -14.75 -15.34 3.50
CA SER A 236 -14.78 -14.69 2.20
C SER A 236 -15.78 -13.54 2.18
N GLY A 237 -15.54 -12.57 1.31
CA GLY A 237 -16.41 -11.40 1.15
C GLY A 237 -16.20 -10.35 2.25
N GLU A 238 -15.07 -10.37 2.95
CA GLU A 238 -14.82 -9.52 4.12
C GLU A 238 -13.71 -8.51 3.87
N ARG A 239 -13.87 -7.31 4.48
CA ARG A 239 -12.80 -6.31 4.66
C ARG A 239 -12.13 -6.54 6.01
N PHE A 240 -10.81 -6.39 6.03
CA PHE A 240 -9.99 -6.41 7.25
C PHE A 240 -9.08 -5.21 7.30
N ASN A 241 -9.19 -4.40 8.35
CA ASN A 241 -8.26 -3.30 8.61
C ASN A 241 -6.90 -3.84 9.07
N VAL A 242 -5.83 -3.26 8.53
CA VAL A 242 -4.45 -3.62 8.86
C VAL A 242 -3.66 -2.35 9.22
N GLY A 243 -3.39 -2.23 10.50
CA GLY A 243 -2.59 -1.20 11.14
C GLY A 243 -1.80 -1.80 12.30
N ALA A 244 -0.98 -1.01 12.96
CA ALA A 244 -0.28 -1.44 14.17
C ALA A 244 -1.18 -1.39 15.41
N GLY A 245 -2.32 -0.70 15.33
CA GLY A 245 -3.19 -0.46 16.47
C GLY A 245 -2.56 0.43 17.55
N ASN A 246 -1.54 1.21 17.16
CA ASN A 246 -0.79 2.10 18.05
C ASN A 246 -0.26 3.33 17.28
N PRO A 247 -1.10 4.33 17.00
CA PRO A 247 -0.73 5.48 16.18
C PRO A 247 0.37 6.33 16.85
N GLN A 248 1.40 6.66 16.07
CA GLN A 248 2.56 7.44 16.47
C GLN A 248 2.52 8.85 15.88
N SER A 249 2.99 9.85 16.65
CA SER A 249 3.09 11.24 16.15
C SER A 249 4.28 11.41 15.19
N ILE A 250 4.21 12.43 14.35
CA ILE A 250 5.37 12.83 13.52
C ILE A 250 6.53 13.30 14.41
N ASN A 251 6.22 13.97 15.53
CA ASN A 251 7.25 14.36 16.51
C ASN A 251 7.98 13.13 17.08
N ARG A 252 7.25 11.99 17.34
CA ARG A 252 7.91 10.75 17.78
C ARG A 252 8.86 10.20 16.71
N LEU A 253 8.52 10.31 15.43
CA LEU A 253 9.44 9.93 14.36
C LEU A 253 10.68 10.82 14.34
N VAL A 254 10.51 12.14 14.50
CA VAL A 254 11.64 13.09 14.60
C VAL A 254 12.56 12.75 15.79
N GLU A 255 11.98 12.45 16.96
CA GLU A 255 12.77 12.02 18.13
C GLU A 255 13.63 10.78 17.82
N LEU A 256 13.04 9.77 17.17
CA LEU A 256 13.79 8.55 16.81
C LEU A 256 14.85 8.76 15.74
N LEU A 257 14.66 9.77 14.89
CA LEU A 257 15.62 10.11 13.85
C LEU A 257 16.68 11.11 14.31
N GLU A 258 16.44 11.84 15.39
CA GLU A 258 17.30 12.89 15.94
C GLU A 258 17.67 13.97 14.91
N GLY A 259 17.29 15.22 15.13
CA GLY A 259 17.61 16.35 14.25
C GLY A 259 16.67 17.54 14.44
N ASP A 260 17.03 18.65 13.83
CA ASP A 260 16.28 19.90 13.87
C ASP A 260 15.04 19.82 12.97
N VAL A 261 14.05 20.69 13.24
CA VAL A 261 12.80 20.75 12.48
C VAL A 261 12.55 22.16 11.93
N VAL A 262 11.89 22.21 10.77
CA VAL A 262 11.26 23.39 10.22
C VAL A 262 9.79 23.06 9.93
N HIS A 263 8.89 23.93 10.37
CA HIS A 263 7.45 23.71 10.20
C HIS A 263 6.95 24.25 8.85
N VAL A 264 6.10 23.46 8.19
CA VAL A 264 5.41 23.84 6.95
C VAL A 264 3.89 23.83 7.19
N PRO A 265 3.09 24.59 6.39
CA PRO A 265 1.64 24.72 6.60
C PRO A 265 0.91 23.36 6.66
N LYS A 266 -0.08 23.27 7.56
CA LYS A 266 -1.00 22.12 7.63
C LYS A 266 -1.81 22.01 6.32
N ARG A 267 -2.00 20.77 5.83
CA ARG A 267 -2.74 20.50 4.60
C ARG A 267 -4.23 20.38 4.88
N PRO A 268 -5.11 20.99 4.08
CA PRO A 268 -6.55 20.85 4.22
C PRO A 268 -6.98 19.41 3.91
N GLY A 269 -7.97 18.89 4.64
CA GLY A 269 -8.50 17.53 4.44
C GLY A 269 -7.56 16.40 4.84
N GLU A 270 -6.43 16.70 5.48
CA GLU A 270 -5.54 15.69 6.07
C GLU A 270 -5.99 15.38 7.50
N PRO A 271 -6.26 14.08 7.86
CA PRO A 271 -6.73 13.73 9.20
C PRO A 271 -5.65 13.99 10.26
N ASP A 272 -6.06 14.47 11.42
CA ASP A 272 -5.17 14.63 12.57
C ASP A 272 -4.68 13.30 13.14
N CYS A 273 -5.50 12.25 13.02
CA CYS A 273 -5.13 10.90 13.44
C CYS A 273 -5.66 9.87 12.44
N THR A 274 -4.82 8.90 12.07
CA THR A 274 -5.26 7.64 11.49
C THR A 274 -5.02 6.54 12.50
N PHE A 275 -6.03 5.73 12.80
CA PHE A 275 -5.93 4.66 13.79
C PHE A 275 -6.87 3.51 13.43
N ALA A 276 -6.31 2.38 13.04
CA ALA A 276 -7.08 1.19 12.69
C ALA A 276 -7.67 0.52 13.93
N ASP A 277 -8.95 0.21 13.90
CA ASP A 277 -9.46 -0.87 14.74
C ASP A 277 -9.07 -2.20 14.08
N ILE A 278 -8.18 -2.94 14.72
CA ILE A 278 -7.69 -4.24 14.24
C ILE A 278 -8.36 -5.43 14.94
N THR A 279 -9.40 -5.20 15.75
CA THR A 279 -10.10 -6.23 16.51
C THR A 279 -10.60 -7.36 15.61
N LYS A 280 -11.14 -7.02 14.44
CA LYS A 280 -11.70 -7.99 13.50
C LYS A 280 -10.63 -8.93 12.93
N ILE A 281 -9.51 -8.40 12.42
CA ILE A 281 -8.45 -9.25 11.88
C ILE A 281 -7.78 -10.10 12.96
N VAL A 282 -7.59 -9.55 14.16
CA VAL A 282 -7.05 -10.31 15.32
C VAL A 282 -7.96 -11.47 15.67
N SER A 283 -9.25 -11.22 15.89
CA SER A 283 -10.20 -12.23 16.35
C SER A 283 -10.55 -13.28 15.28
N ARG A 284 -10.65 -12.86 14.02
CA ARG A 284 -11.12 -13.71 12.92
C ARG A 284 -9.99 -14.44 12.20
N LEU A 285 -8.80 -13.84 12.10
CA LEU A 285 -7.66 -14.41 11.35
C LEU A 285 -6.47 -14.78 12.25
N GLY A 286 -6.49 -14.42 13.55
CA GLY A 286 -5.38 -14.66 14.47
C GLY A 286 -4.12 -13.85 14.13
N TRP A 287 -4.22 -12.85 13.25
CA TRP A 287 -3.09 -12.03 12.86
C TRP A 287 -2.88 -10.87 13.85
N LYS A 288 -1.62 -10.57 14.14
CA LYS A 288 -1.20 -9.41 14.95
C LYS A 288 0.04 -8.78 14.35
N PRO A 289 0.21 -7.45 14.45
CA PRO A 289 1.47 -6.81 14.11
C PRO A 289 2.58 -7.32 15.05
N ALA A 290 3.76 -7.57 14.50
CA ALA A 290 4.90 -8.13 15.23
C ALA A 290 6.06 -7.16 15.38
N VAL A 291 6.14 -6.12 14.53
CA VAL A 291 7.24 -5.15 14.51
C VAL A 291 6.79 -3.86 15.19
N SER A 292 7.46 -3.48 16.28
CA SER A 292 7.24 -2.19 16.93
C SER A 292 7.67 -1.02 16.03
N PHE A 293 7.13 0.18 16.28
CA PHE A 293 7.50 1.36 15.51
C PHE A 293 8.99 1.66 15.63
N GLU A 294 9.54 1.58 16.83
CA GLU A 294 10.96 1.80 17.12
C GLU A 294 11.85 0.81 16.39
N ASP A 295 11.48 -0.49 16.39
CA ASP A 295 12.24 -1.52 15.68
C ASP A 295 12.16 -1.33 14.17
N GLY A 296 10.99 -0.96 13.66
CA GLY A 296 10.80 -0.68 12.24
C GLY A 296 11.65 0.50 11.78
N VAL A 297 11.66 1.60 12.52
CA VAL A 297 12.50 2.79 12.23
C VAL A 297 13.98 2.41 12.28
N ARG A 298 14.42 1.65 13.30
CA ARG A 298 15.80 1.18 13.42
C ARG A 298 16.23 0.33 12.22
N ARG A 299 15.38 -0.60 11.78
CA ARG A 299 15.64 -1.42 10.58
C ARG A 299 15.80 -0.57 9.32
N MET A 300 14.99 0.47 9.17
CA MET A 300 15.10 1.37 8.02
C MET A 300 16.36 2.22 8.06
N LEU A 301 16.80 2.65 9.24
CA LEU A 301 18.05 3.41 9.42
C LEU A 301 19.29 2.62 9.03
N VAL A 302 19.30 1.29 9.19
CA VAL A 302 20.41 0.43 8.73
C VAL A 302 20.64 0.55 7.22
N ASP A 303 19.60 0.78 6.44
CA ASP A 303 19.64 0.85 4.97
C ASP A 303 19.34 2.26 4.43
N ILE A 304 19.61 3.30 5.25
CA ILE A 304 19.26 4.70 4.95
C ILE A 304 19.91 5.21 3.65
N GLU A 305 21.06 4.68 3.26
CA GLU A 305 21.78 5.05 2.04
C GLU A 305 20.95 4.89 0.76
N ARG A 306 19.92 4.05 0.76
CA ARG A 306 18.99 3.93 -0.35
C ARG A 306 18.26 5.23 -0.71
N TRP A 307 18.18 6.18 0.22
CA TRP A 307 17.54 7.48 0.01
C TRP A 307 18.53 8.57 -0.42
N ARG A 308 19.80 8.25 -0.66
CA ARG A 308 20.83 9.23 -1.05
C ARG A 308 20.45 10.00 -2.32
N ASP A 309 19.89 9.31 -3.31
CA ASP A 309 19.48 9.90 -4.60
C ASP A 309 18.00 10.30 -4.65
N ALA A 310 17.29 10.20 -3.52
CA ALA A 310 15.91 10.66 -3.42
C ALA A 310 15.84 12.20 -3.55
N PRO A 311 14.74 12.78 -4.04
CA PRO A 311 14.55 14.22 -4.07
C PRO A 311 14.67 14.83 -2.69
N LEU A 312 15.49 15.88 -2.56
CA LEU A 312 15.54 16.68 -1.33
C LEU A 312 14.36 17.66 -1.33
N TRP A 313 13.49 17.50 -0.36
CA TRP A 313 12.29 18.32 -0.18
C TRP A 313 12.56 19.40 0.86
N ASP A 314 12.65 20.66 0.40
CA ASP A 314 12.64 21.86 1.22
C ASP A 314 11.23 22.48 1.27
N PRO A 315 10.98 23.51 2.11
CA PRO A 315 9.66 24.13 2.23
C PRO A 315 9.10 24.67 0.89
N ASP A 316 9.94 25.26 0.03
CA ASP A 316 9.50 25.86 -1.23
C ASP A 316 9.07 24.76 -2.24
N ARG A 317 9.87 23.71 -2.35
CA ARG A 317 9.54 22.54 -3.18
C ARG A 317 8.28 21.83 -2.70
N ILE A 318 8.08 21.72 -1.39
CA ILE A 318 6.86 21.15 -0.81
C ILE A 318 5.66 22.03 -1.15
N ALA A 319 5.78 23.36 -0.99
CA ALA A 319 4.70 24.29 -1.33
C ALA A 319 4.30 24.17 -2.81
N GLU A 320 5.29 24.12 -3.71
CA GLU A 320 5.05 23.91 -5.14
C GLU A 320 4.35 22.57 -5.42
N ALA A 321 4.89 21.47 -4.90
CA ALA A 321 4.39 20.12 -5.12
C ALA A 321 2.98 19.89 -4.54
N THR A 322 2.54 20.72 -3.59
CA THR A 322 1.22 20.58 -2.94
C THR A 322 0.20 21.63 -3.39
N LYS A 323 0.52 22.49 -4.36
CA LYS A 323 -0.38 23.53 -4.87
C LYS A 323 -1.75 22.98 -5.29
N SER A 324 -1.78 21.89 -6.03
CA SER A 324 -3.03 21.25 -6.47
C SER A 324 -3.84 20.77 -5.27
N TRP A 325 -3.21 20.25 -4.23
CA TRP A 325 -3.87 19.86 -3.00
C TRP A 325 -4.58 21.06 -2.35
N PHE A 326 -3.87 22.15 -2.08
CA PHE A 326 -4.45 23.36 -1.48
C PHE A 326 -5.56 23.98 -2.35
N ARG A 327 -5.37 24.00 -3.68
CA ARG A 327 -6.33 24.55 -4.61
C ARG A 327 -7.67 23.82 -4.61
N TYR A 328 -7.66 22.48 -4.59
CA TYR A 328 -8.86 21.68 -4.78
C TYR A 328 -9.48 21.18 -3.47
N LEU A 329 -8.67 20.82 -2.48
CA LEU A 329 -9.17 20.32 -1.20
C LEU A 329 -9.35 21.43 -0.16
N GLY A 330 -8.65 22.57 -0.27
CA GLY A 330 -8.82 23.70 0.62
C GLY A 330 -10.21 24.39 0.52
N ARG A 331 -10.95 24.15 -0.54
CA ARG A 331 -12.31 24.70 -0.73
C ARG A 331 -13.39 23.99 0.08
N GLN A 332 -13.12 22.82 0.62
CA GLN A 332 -14.06 22.03 1.41
C GLN A 332 -14.05 22.43 2.90
N SER A 333 -13.13 23.29 3.31
CA SER A 333 -12.93 23.71 4.71
C SER A 333 -13.41 25.15 4.97
N ALA A 334 -14.10 25.79 4.00
CA ALA A 334 -14.60 27.16 4.10
C ALA A 334 -16.16 27.14 4.21
#